data_468c992556c1d903a22644b3654502a3
#
_entry.id   468c992556c1d903a22644b3654502a3
#
_cell.length_a   1.000
_cell.length_b   1.000
_cell.length_c   1.000
_cell.angle_alpha   90.00
_cell.angle_beta   90.00
_cell.angle_gamma   90.00
#
_symmetry.space_group_name_H-M   'P 1'
#
loop_
_entity.id
_entity.type
_entity.pdbx_description
1 polymer ?
#
loop_
_entity_poly.entity_id
_entity_poly.type
_entity_poly.pdbx_seq_one_letter_code
_entity_poly.pdbx_strand_id
1 'polypeptide(L)'
;CTPIEDNPFHLLKWTNPTALMKFYPEGKDTEVFEKNSYIPMKNDMRGGSQVIKYKDGYLTLIHETDLYKSEQGNKNATYRHRFVYWDKEFKNQKFSKIFSFLNMKIEFCCGLAQYHDDFLITFGAQDNAAYILRAPISFVEEFINE
;
A
#
# COMPACT_ATOMS: atom_id res chain seq x y z
N CYS A 1 1.61 -7.72 -6.87
CA CYS A 1 2.33 -6.63 -7.59
C CYS A 1 1.35 -5.53 -7.93
N THR A 2 1.72 -4.30 -7.73
CA THR A 2 0.89 -3.12 -8.04
C THR A 2 1.57 -2.26 -9.10
N PRO A 3 0.83 -1.73 -10.10
CA PRO A 3 1.41 -0.88 -11.11
C PRO A 3 1.90 0.44 -10.51
N ILE A 4 2.92 1.01 -11.17
CA ILE A 4 3.47 2.32 -10.84
C ILE A 4 2.97 3.30 -11.89
N GLU A 5 2.41 4.43 -11.43
CA GLU A 5 1.90 5.48 -12.32
C GLU A 5 2.97 5.95 -13.31
N ASP A 6 2.57 6.22 -14.54
CA ASP A 6 3.40 6.60 -15.68
C ASP A 6 4.43 5.54 -16.12
N ASN A 7 4.40 4.36 -15.53
CA ASN A 7 5.26 3.27 -15.97
C ASN A 7 4.53 1.93 -15.94
N PRO A 8 3.68 1.65 -16.92
CA PRO A 8 2.79 0.49 -16.91
C PRO A 8 3.51 -0.86 -16.90
N PHE A 9 4.80 -0.88 -17.25
CA PHE A 9 5.61 -2.10 -17.25
C PHE A 9 6.48 -2.24 -16.00
N HIS A 10 6.48 -1.25 -15.11
CA HIS A 10 7.14 -1.33 -13.81
C HIS A 10 6.11 -1.58 -12.72
N LEU A 11 6.40 -2.54 -11.87
CA LEU A 11 5.50 -2.98 -10.81
C LEU A 11 6.22 -2.97 -9.47
N LEU A 12 5.52 -2.52 -8.43
CA LEU A 12 5.96 -2.76 -7.06
C LEU A 12 5.62 -4.20 -6.67
N LYS A 13 6.63 -5.03 -6.45
CA LYS A 13 6.48 -6.42 -6.00
C LYS A 13 6.28 -6.50 -4.49
N TRP A 14 7.17 -5.84 -3.76
CA TRP A 14 7.18 -5.79 -2.31
C TRP A 14 7.43 -4.36 -1.84
N THR A 15 6.79 -4.00 -0.75
CA THR A 15 6.99 -2.71 -0.10
C THR A 15 8.18 -2.73 0.85
N ASN A 16 8.36 -3.85 1.56
CA ASN A 16 9.42 -3.99 2.56
C ASN A 16 10.00 -5.41 2.55
N PRO A 17 11.21 -5.62 2.02
CA PRO A 17 12.02 -4.60 1.34
C PRO A 17 11.32 -4.08 0.09
N THR A 18 11.55 -2.84 -0.28
CA THR A 18 11.06 -2.33 -1.56
C THR A 18 11.68 -3.11 -2.70
N ALA A 19 10.87 -3.73 -3.52
CA ALA A 19 11.32 -4.46 -4.69
C ALA A 19 10.50 -4.09 -5.91
N LEU A 20 11.16 -3.55 -6.91
CA LEU A 20 10.57 -3.15 -8.19
C LEU A 20 10.84 -4.21 -9.24
N MET A 21 9.82 -4.52 -10.01
CA MET A 21 9.88 -5.48 -11.11
C MET A 21 9.59 -4.80 -12.42
N LYS A 22 10.22 -5.30 -13.48
CA LYS A 22 9.89 -4.96 -14.85
C LYS A 22 9.16 -6.13 -15.51
N PHE A 23 8.03 -5.83 -16.11
CA PHE A 23 7.25 -6.76 -16.90
C PHE A 23 7.58 -6.59 -18.39
N TYR A 24 7.69 -7.68 -19.10
CA TYR A 24 7.97 -7.71 -20.54
C TYR A 24 6.79 -8.32 -21.29
N PRO A 25 6.01 -7.52 -22.05
CA PRO A 25 4.84 -8.01 -22.79
C PRO A 25 5.17 -9.10 -23.83
N GLU A 26 6.42 -9.12 -24.31
CA GLU A 26 6.89 -10.05 -25.33
C GLU A 26 7.16 -11.47 -24.81
N GLY A 27 6.72 -11.78 -23.60
CA GLY A 27 6.86 -13.12 -23.02
C GLY A 27 8.22 -13.43 -22.39
N LYS A 28 9.04 -12.42 -22.12
CA LYS A 28 10.24 -12.57 -21.30
C LYS A 28 9.86 -12.70 -19.83
N ASP A 29 10.75 -13.33 -19.07
CA ASP A 29 10.60 -13.40 -17.61
C ASP A 29 10.65 -12.01 -17.00
N THR A 30 9.82 -11.81 -15.97
CA THR A 30 9.88 -10.62 -15.12
C THR A 30 11.15 -10.61 -14.29
N GLU A 31 11.79 -9.46 -14.20
CA GLU A 31 13.00 -9.29 -13.42
C GLU A 31 12.82 -8.29 -12.28
N VAL A 32 13.49 -8.51 -11.17
CA VAL A 32 13.62 -7.52 -10.09
C VAL A 32 14.83 -6.66 -10.41
N PHE A 33 14.61 -5.37 -10.68
CA PHE A 33 15.69 -4.46 -11.10
C PHE A 33 16.10 -3.46 -10.00
N GLU A 34 15.31 -3.33 -8.93
CA GLU A 34 15.63 -2.48 -7.77
C GLU A 34 15.18 -3.17 -6.49
N LYS A 35 15.99 -3.09 -5.45
CA LYS A 35 15.68 -3.65 -4.14
C LYS A 35 16.38 -2.88 -3.03
N ASN A 36 15.60 -2.36 -2.09
CA ASN A 36 16.10 -1.70 -0.89
C ASN A 36 16.28 -2.66 0.28
N SER A 37 16.96 -2.17 1.33
CA SER A 37 17.13 -2.92 2.57
C SER A 37 15.79 -3.15 3.28
N TYR A 38 15.68 -4.30 3.92
CA TYR A 38 14.52 -4.62 4.77
C TYR A 38 14.55 -3.79 6.06
N ILE A 39 13.40 -3.22 6.41
CA ILE A 39 13.17 -2.57 7.70
C ILE A 39 12.37 -3.54 8.57
N PRO A 40 12.86 -3.96 9.75
CA PRO A 40 12.12 -4.87 10.61
C PRO A 40 10.75 -4.31 11.01
N MET A 41 9.69 -5.06 10.73
CA MET A 41 8.32 -4.75 11.07
C MET A 41 7.65 -5.94 11.76
N LYS A 42 6.67 -5.66 12.62
CA LYS A 42 5.97 -6.70 13.39
C LYS A 42 5.15 -7.63 12.50
N ASN A 43 4.48 -7.06 11.52
CA ASN A 43 3.55 -7.79 10.65
C ASN A 43 3.99 -7.74 9.19
N ASP A 44 3.54 -8.71 8.41
CA ASP A 44 3.75 -8.71 6.97
C ASP A 44 3.03 -7.53 6.31
N MET A 45 3.77 -6.81 5.48
CA MET A 45 3.22 -5.77 4.63
C MET A 45 2.84 -6.34 3.28
N ARG A 46 1.60 -6.17 2.91
CA ARG A 46 1.04 -6.65 1.64
C ARG A 46 0.50 -5.49 0.81
N GLY A 47 0.35 -5.73 -0.49
CA GLY A 47 -0.15 -4.72 -1.42
C GLY A 47 -1.54 -4.21 -1.04
N GLY A 48 -1.90 -3.10 -1.59
CA GLY A 48 -3.18 -2.44 -1.43
C GLY A 48 -3.50 -1.66 -2.70
N SER A 49 -3.38 -0.33 -2.65
CA SER A 49 -3.59 0.51 -3.83
C SER A 49 -2.46 0.41 -4.86
N GLN A 50 -2.71 0.92 -6.06
CA GLN A 50 -1.64 1.26 -6.98
C GLN A 50 -0.70 2.32 -6.39
N VAL A 51 0.51 2.40 -6.94
CA VAL A 51 1.49 3.43 -6.61
C VAL A 51 1.22 4.65 -7.49
N ILE A 52 0.94 5.79 -6.88
CA ILE A 52 0.72 7.06 -7.57
C ILE A 52 1.92 7.98 -7.42
N LYS A 53 2.12 8.87 -8.38
CA LYS A 53 3.04 10.01 -8.19
C LYS A 53 2.48 10.96 -7.16
N TYR A 54 3.33 11.41 -6.27
CA TYR A 54 2.96 12.38 -5.27
C TYR A 54 4.16 13.26 -4.89
N LYS A 55 4.02 14.59 -5.04
CA LYS A 55 5.13 15.54 -4.91
C LYS A 55 6.30 15.14 -5.83
N ASP A 56 7.49 15.04 -5.26
CA ASP A 56 8.71 14.60 -5.94
C ASP A 56 8.98 13.10 -5.82
N GLY A 57 7.99 12.32 -5.42
CA GLY A 57 8.13 10.89 -5.18
C GLY A 57 6.88 10.09 -5.51
N TYR A 58 6.66 9.03 -4.74
CA TYR A 58 5.58 8.06 -4.94
C TYR A 58 4.86 7.74 -3.64
N LEU A 59 3.57 7.52 -3.73
CA LEU A 59 2.70 7.20 -2.61
C LEU A 59 1.85 5.97 -2.91
N THR A 60 1.67 5.11 -1.92
CA THR A 60 0.71 4.01 -1.95
C THR A 60 0.09 3.79 -0.58
N LEU A 61 -1.02 3.06 -0.57
CA LEU A 61 -1.63 2.49 0.62
C LEU A 61 -1.44 0.98 0.62
N ILE A 62 -0.91 0.46 1.70
CA ILE A 62 -0.71 -0.97 1.91
C ILE A 62 -1.55 -1.44 3.10
N HIS A 63 -1.63 -2.74 3.30
CA HIS A 63 -2.15 -3.31 4.53
C HIS A 63 -1.13 -4.20 5.22
N GLU A 64 -1.18 -4.19 6.53
CA GLU A 64 -0.53 -5.17 7.40
C GLU A 64 -1.57 -6.20 7.82
N THR A 65 -1.19 -7.46 7.79
CA THR A 65 -2.07 -8.56 8.18
C THR A 65 -1.55 -9.19 9.46
N ASP A 66 -2.36 -9.15 10.51
CA ASP A 66 -2.15 -9.91 11.73
C ASP A 66 -2.99 -11.19 11.64
N LEU A 67 -2.29 -12.32 11.49
CA LEU A 67 -2.91 -13.63 11.36
C LEU A 67 -2.88 -14.34 12.73
N TYR A 68 -4.03 -14.78 13.18
CA TYR A 68 -4.16 -15.52 14.44
C TYR A 68 -5.18 -16.65 14.34
N LYS A 69 -5.13 -17.56 15.30
CA LYS A 69 -6.17 -18.60 15.45
C LYS A 69 -7.19 -18.11 16.47
N SER A 70 -8.47 -18.29 16.17
CA SER A 70 -9.54 -18.09 17.16
C SER A 70 -9.47 -19.15 18.25
N GLU A 71 -10.20 -18.95 19.34
CA GLU A 71 -10.33 -19.94 20.42
C GLU A 71 -10.84 -21.31 19.92
N GLN A 72 -11.65 -21.30 18.84
CA GLN A 72 -12.10 -22.50 18.17
C GLN A 72 -11.09 -23.10 17.16
N GLY A 73 -9.87 -22.56 17.08
CA GLY A 73 -8.83 -23.02 16.18
C GLY A 73 -8.95 -22.55 14.72
N ASN A 74 -9.95 -21.74 14.38
CA ASN A 74 -10.13 -21.21 13.04
C ASN A 74 -9.12 -20.12 12.74
N LYS A 75 -8.64 -20.07 11.49
CA LYS A 75 -7.81 -18.96 11.02
C LYS A 75 -8.60 -17.67 11.02
N ASN A 76 -8.03 -16.64 11.57
CA ASN A 76 -8.61 -15.29 11.60
C ASN A 76 -7.55 -14.25 11.24
N ALA A 77 -7.98 -13.07 10.82
CA ALA A 77 -7.10 -12.00 10.40
C ALA A 77 -7.64 -10.65 10.85
N THR A 78 -6.72 -9.74 11.15
CA THR A 78 -7.03 -8.32 11.30
C THR A 78 -6.15 -7.53 10.33
N TYR A 79 -6.77 -6.70 9.52
CA TYR A 79 -6.10 -5.86 8.55
C TYR A 79 -6.02 -4.43 9.07
N ARG A 80 -4.85 -3.83 8.92
CA ARG A 80 -4.57 -2.43 9.23
C ARG A 80 -3.82 -1.83 8.06
N HIS A 81 -3.86 -0.52 7.93
CA HIS A 81 -3.31 0.18 6.77
C HIS A 81 -2.18 1.10 7.18
N ARG A 82 -1.30 1.37 6.20
CA ARG A 82 -0.28 2.42 6.26
C ARG A 82 -0.18 3.10 4.91
N PHE A 83 0.05 4.41 4.93
CA PHE A 83 0.62 5.08 3.78
C PHE A 83 2.12 4.78 3.73
N VAL A 84 2.61 4.62 2.51
CA VAL A 84 4.05 4.47 2.24
C VAL A 84 4.43 5.46 1.17
N TYR A 85 5.38 6.31 1.50
CA TYR A 85 5.95 7.29 0.60
C TYR A 85 7.41 6.94 0.31
N TRP A 86 7.82 7.09 -0.94
CA TRP A 86 9.21 6.98 -1.39
C TRP A 86 9.64 8.24 -2.13
N ASP A 87 10.94 8.52 -2.09
CA ASP A 87 11.54 9.46 -3.04
C ASP A 87 11.41 8.93 -4.49
N LYS A 88 11.74 9.80 -5.46
CA LYS A 88 11.66 9.48 -6.89
C LYS A 88 12.52 8.29 -7.33
N GLU A 89 13.51 7.90 -6.52
CA GLU A 89 14.42 6.78 -6.80
C GLU A 89 14.04 5.51 -6.04
N PHE A 90 12.94 5.52 -5.28
CA PHE A 90 12.50 4.41 -4.41
C PHE A 90 13.52 3.98 -3.35
N LYS A 91 14.45 4.86 -2.96
CA LYS A 91 15.51 4.55 -2.00
C LYS A 91 15.15 4.88 -0.56
N ASN A 92 14.53 6.03 -0.35
CA ASN A 92 14.13 6.49 0.96
C ASN A 92 12.64 6.31 1.13
N GLN A 93 12.25 5.45 2.07
CA GLN A 93 10.85 5.17 2.35
C GLN A 93 10.43 5.68 3.72
N LYS A 94 9.20 6.18 3.79
CA LYS A 94 8.53 6.59 5.03
C LYS A 94 7.24 5.83 5.17
N PHE A 95 6.95 5.40 6.39
CA PHE A 95 5.70 4.75 6.74
C PHE A 95 4.91 5.64 7.68
N SER A 96 3.62 5.81 7.42
CA SER A 96 2.73 6.42 8.39
C SER A 96 2.53 5.51 9.62
N LYS A 97 1.91 6.03 10.66
CA LYS A 97 1.33 5.20 11.71
C LYS A 97 0.31 4.23 11.11
N ILE A 98 0.09 3.14 11.80
CA ILE A 98 -0.91 2.14 11.44
C ILE A 98 -2.32 2.65 11.75
N PHE A 99 -3.27 2.40 10.87
CA PHE A 99 -4.65 2.82 11.04
C PHE A 99 -5.67 1.82 10.45
N SER A 100 -6.93 2.04 10.76
CA SER A 100 -8.08 1.40 10.14
C SER A 100 -9.07 2.45 9.67
N PHE A 101 -9.86 2.16 8.64
CA PHE A 101 -10.87 3.07 8.12
C PHE A 101 -12.11 3.12 9.02
N LEU A 102 -12.66 1.97 9.37
CA LEU A 102 -13.90 1.82 10.11
C LEU A 102 -13.73 1.00 11.40
N ASN A 103 -12.49 0.69 11.78
CA ASN A 103 -12.15 -0.16 12.90
C ASN A 103 -12.77 -1.57 12.81
N MET A 104 -12.91 -2.09 11.60
CA MET A 104 -13.34 -3.46 11.36
C MET A 104 -12.13 -4.41 11.27
N LYS A 105 -12.38 -5.71 11.41
CA LYS A 105 -11.30 -6.71 11.32
C LYS A 105 -10.73 -6.83 9.92
N ILE A 106 -11.61 -6.89 8.92
CA ILE A 106 -11.24 -7.04 7.52
C ILE A 106 -11.61 -5.77 6.79
N GLU A 107 -10.59 -5.01 6.45
CA GLU A 107 -10.66 -3.83 5.60
C GLU A 107 -9.55 -3.94 4.56
N PHE A 108 -9.87 -3.77 3.30
CA PHE A 108 -8.92 -3.92 2.22
C PHE A 108 -8.94 -2.70 1.30
N CYS A 109 -7.87 -1.89 1.34
CA CYS A 109 -7.70 -0.81 0.38
C CYS A 109 -7.34 -1.39 -1.00
N CYS A 110 -8.03 -0.94 -2.03
CA CYS A 110 -7.81 -1.36 -3.41
C CYS A 110 -7.54 -0.21 -4.39
N GLY A 111 -7.70 1.05 -3.98
CA GLY A 111 -7.44 2.18 -4.85
C GLY A 111 -7.05 3.46 -4.11
N LEU A 112 -6.18 4.24 -4.75
CA LEU A 112 -5.73 5.55 -4.30
C LEU A 112 -5.59 6.46 -5.52
N ALA A 113 -6.21 7.64 -5.50
CA ALA A 113 -6.06 8.64 -6.53
C ALA A 113 -6.03 10.04 -5.92
N GLN A 114 -5.30 10.95 -6.53
CA GLN A 114 -5.38 12.36 -6.18
C GLN A 114 -6.51 13.02 -6.97
N TYR A 115 -7.35 13.79 -6.28
CA TYR A 115 -8.41 14.58 -6.87
C TYR A 115 -8.42 15.98 -6.25
N HIS A 116 -7.94 16.97 -6.96
CA HIS A 116 -7.69 18.32 -6.44
C HIS A 116 -6.82 18.29 -5.17
N ASP A 117 -7.33 18.84 -4.08
CA ASP A 117 -6.64 18.89 -2.78
C ASP A 117 -6.96 17.72 -1.86
N ASP A 118 -7.53 16.64 -2.42
CA ASP A 118 -7.92 15.45 -1.68
C ASP A 118 -7.34 14.18 -2.30
N PHE A 119 -7.23 13.15 -1.48
CA PHE A 119 -7.12 11.77 -1.94
C PHE A 119 -8.48 11.10 -1.95
N LEU A 120 -8.75 10.34 -3.01
CA LEU A 120 -9.84 9.37 -3.08
C LEU A 120 -9.27 7.99 -2.81
N ILE A 121 -9.82 7.33 -1.81
CA ILE A 121 -9.36 6.01 -1.36
C ILE A 121 -10.54 5.05 -1.45
N THR A 122 -10.39 3.97 -2.22
CA THR A 122 -11.42 2.93 -2.29
C THR A 122 -11.02 1.74 -1.43
N PHE A 123 -11.94 1.21 -0.67
CA PHE A 123 -11.70 0.03 0.16
C PHE A 123 -12.96 -0.81 0.35
N GLY A 124 -12.74 -2.10 0.55
CA GLY A 124 -13.77 -3.05 0.96
C GLY A 124 -13.75 -3.27 2.47
N ALA A 125 -14.88 -3.56 3.05
CA ALA A 125 -15.04 -3.92 4.46
C ALA A 125 -15.82 -5.21 4.62
N GLN A 126 -15.26 -6.15 5.39
CA GLN A 126 -15.84 -7.46 5.74
C GLN A 126 -16.24 -8.31 4.51
N ASP A 127 -15.57 -8.10 3.37
CA ASP A 127 -15.90 -8.74 2.07
C ASP A 127 -17.37 -8.57 1.63
N ASN A 128 -18.04 -7.56 2.16
CA ASN A 128 -19.49 -7.36 1.99
C ASN A 128 -19.88 -5.96 1.52
N ALA A 129 -19.06 -4.95 1.78
CA ALA A 129 -19.35 -3.56 1.42
C ALA A 129 -18.13 -2.90 0.80
N ALA A 130 -18.36 -1.95 -0.13
CA ALA A 130 -17.34 -1.13 -0.76
C ALA A 130 -17.59 0.34 -0.45
N TYR A 131 -16.51 1.06 -0.20
CA TYR A 131 -16.54 2.48 0.18
C TYR A 131 -15.55 3.30 -0.64
N ILE A 132 -15.87 4.58 -0.78
CA ILE A 132 -14.96 5.61 -1.23
C ILE A 132 -14.82 6.63 -0.10
N LEU A 133 -13.59 6.80 0.36
CA LEU A 133 -13.21 7.83 1.32
C LEU A 133 -12.57 8.99 0.56
N ARG A 134 -12.97 10.21 0.88
CA ARG A 134 -12.31 11.44 0.47
C ARG A 134 -11.56 12.01 1.67
N ALA A 135 -10.24 12.14 1.58
CA ALA A 135 -9.38 12.60 2.65
C ALA A 135 -8.56 13.82 2.18
N PRO A 136 -8.59 14.97 2.88
CA PRO A 136 -7.72 16.10 2.56
C PRO A 136 -6.25 15.69 2.54
N ILE A 137 -5.51 16.16 1.52
CA ILE A 137 -4.07 15.87 1.40
C ILE A 137 -3.32 16.36 2.62
N SER A 138 -3.65 17.54 3.16
CA SER A 138 -3.03 18.09 4.36
C SER A 138 -3.14 17.15 5.56
N PHE A 139 -4.29 16.53 5.76
CA PHE A 139 -4.50 15.53 6.82
C PHE A 139 -3.61 14.29 6.64
N VAL A 140 -3.53 13.78 5.40
CA VAL A 140 -2.69 12.63 5.09
C VAL A 140 -1.20 12.94 5.27
N GLU A 141 -0.77 14.16 4.93
CA GLU A 141 0.61 14.63 5.13
C GLU A 141 1.02 14.69 6.60
N GLU A 142 0.16 15.23 7.45
CA GLU A 142 0.38 15.20 8.90
C GLU A 142 0.56 13.76 9.38
N PHE A 143 -0.30 12.87 8.90
CA PHE A 143 -0.29 11.46 9.28
C PHE A 143 0.95 10.68 8.80
N ILE A 144 1.54 11.05 7.68
CA ILE A 144 2.79 10.45 7.16
C ILE A 144 4.02 11.01 7.90
N ASN A 145 3.95 12.26 8.36
CA ASN A 145 5.09 12.93 9.00
C ASN A 145 5.16 12.73 10.52
N GLU A 146 4.14 12.19 11.15
CA GLU A 146 4.14 11.78 12.55
C GLU A 146 4.94 10.48 12.79
#